data_e02a4f848328f57dd9ebdcc8fa96d896
#
_entry.id   e02a4f848328f57dd9ebdcc8fa96d896
#
_cell.length_a   1.000
_cell.length_b   1.000
_cell.length_c   1.000
_cell.angle_alpha   90.00
_cell.angle_beta   90.00
_cell.angle_gamma   90.00
#
_symmetry.space_group_name_H-M   'P 1'
#
loop_
_entity.id
_entity.type
_entity.pdbx_description
1 polymer ?
#
loop_
_entity_poly.entity_id
_entity_poly.type
_entity_poly.pdbx_seq_one_letter_code
_entity_poly.pdbx_strand_id
1 'polypeptide(L)'
;MNYFNNKNILLIICGGISAYKSLEIIRLLKKSGSQVKTILTKSAKEFVTPLSVSSLSQEKVYDDIFSADNEAEMDHISLSRWADAILVAPITANTISKVASGNAEDLASTVLLASNKQIFLAPAMNVRMWEHPSTKENIIKLKNFGYKFIGPEIGDMACGEYGEGKMS
;
A
#
# COMPACT_ATOMS: atom_id res chain seq x y z
N MET A 1 -11.36 -0.70 23.40
CA MET A 1 -11.45 0.50 22.55
C MET A 1 -11.14 0.11 21.10
N ASN A 2 -12.04 0.42 20.17
CA ASN A 2 -11.76 0.16 18.76
C ASN A 2 -11.03 1.38 18.17
N TYR A 3 -9.69 1.30 18.03
CA TYR A 3 -8.84 2.37 17.54
C TYR A 3 -9.14 2.80 16.09
N PHE A 4 -9.79 1.94 15.31
CA PHE A 4 -10.10 2.18 13.91
C PHE A 4 -11.48 2.83 13.69
N ASN A 5 -12.29 2.93 14.73
CA ASN A 5 -13.62 3.51 14.60
C ASN A 5 -13.55 5.00 14.18
N ASN A 6 -14.31 5.35 13.14
CA ASN A 6 -14.33 6.69 12.53
C ASN A 6 -12.96 7.18 12.01
N LYS A 7 -12.06 6.27 11.63
CA LYS A 7 -10.78 6.61 11.00
C LYS A 7 -10.86 6.52 9.48
N ASN A 8 -10.18 7.43 8.84
CA ASN A 8 -9.99 7.46 7.39
C ASN A 8 -8.67 6.77 7.05
N ILE A 9 -8.75 5.61 6.43
CA ILE A 9 -7.57 4.82 6.04
C ILE A 9 -7.43 4.84 4.52
N LEU A 10 -6.30 5.32 4.04
CA LEU A 10 -5.93 5.18 2.64
C LEU A 10 -5.11 3.91 2.49
N LEU A 11 -5.65 2.94 1.76
CA LEU A 11 -4.98 1.68 1.45
C LEU A 11 -4.40 1.74 0.05
N ILE A 12 -3.08 1.58 -0.06
CA ILE A 12 -2.37 1.47 -1.33
C ILE A 12 -2.02 0.00 -1.55
N ILE A 13 -2.38 -0.54 -2.72
CA ILE A 13 -2.17 -1.94 -3.07
C ILE A 13 -1.18 -1.99 -4.24
N CYS A 14 0.00 -2.59 -4.02
CA CYS A 14 0.99 -2.82 -5.05
C CYS A 14 0.84 -4.21 -5.67
N GLY A 15 1.46 -4.42 -6.84
CA GLY A 15 1.36 -5.65 -7.61
C GLY A 15 2.19 -6.79 -7.02
N GLY A 16 1.53 -7.88 -6.69
CA GLY A 16 2.12 -9.11 -6.18
C GLY A 16 1.03 -10.09 -5.77
N ILE A 17 1.39 -11.37 -5.66
CA ILE A 17 0.40 -12.41 -5.31
C ILE A 17 -0.31 -12.10 -3.98
N SER A 18 0.38 -11.48 -3.02
CA SER A 18 -0.21 -11.11 -1.73
C SER A 18 -1.30 -10.03 -1.81
N ALA A 19 -1.54 -9.41 -2.97
CA ALA A 19 -2.59 -8.41 -3.16
C ALA A 19 -3.99 -8.95 -2.82
N TYR A 20 -4.23 -10.27 -2.92
CA TYR A 20 -5.51 -10.85 -2.51
C TYR A 20 -5.82 -10.63 -1.03
N LYS A 21 -4.79 -10.56 -0.15
CA LYS A 21 -4.98 -10.29 1.28
C LYS A 21 -5.55 -8.89 1.53
N SER A 22 -5.30 -7.95 0.62
CA SER A 22 -5.78 -6.58 0.74
C SER A 22 -7.31 -6.50 0.71
N LEU A 23 -7.96 -7.44 0.04
CA LEU A 23 -9.43 -7.54 0.04
C LEU A 23 -9.96 -7.85 1.43
N GLU A 24 -9.30 -8.73 2.17
CA GLU A 24 -9.68 -9.02 3.57
C GLU A 24 -9.32 -7.85 4.50
N ILE A 25 -8.20 -7.17 4.27
CA ILE A 25 -7.84 -5.95 5.02
C ILE A 25 -8.94 -4.89 4.88
N ILE A 26 -9.48 -4.68 3.68
CA ILE A 26 -10.60 -3.75 3.46
C ILE A 26 -11.81 -4.16 4.32
N ARG A 27 -12.18 -5.45 4.29
CA ARG A 27 -13.32 -5.96 5.07
C ARG A 27 -13.12 -5.75 6.58
N LEU A 28 -11.92 -6.05 7.09
CA LEU A 28 -11.59 -5.89 8.51
C LEU A 28 -11.61 -4.43 8.94
N LEU A 29 -11.05 -3.53 8.15
CA LEU A 29 -11.05 -2.09 8.43
C LEU A 29 -12.48 -1.54 8.44
N LYS A 30 -13.30 -1.89 7.44
CA LYS A 30 -14.71 -1.47 7.42
C LYS A 30 -15.51 -2.04 8.58
N LYS A 31 -15.31 -3.32 8.91
CA LYS A 31 -15.94 -3.95 10.09
C LYS A 31 -15.54 -3.25 11.39
N SER A 32 -14.34 -2.68 11.44
CA SER A 32 -13.84 -1.89 12.57
C SER A 32 -14.35 -0.45 12.60
N GLY A 33 -15.20 -0.05 11.64
CA GLY A 33 -15.80 1.29 11.59
C GLY A 33 -14.96 2.33 10.85
N SER A 34 -13.90 1.91 10.12
CA SER A 34 -13.11 2.83 9.30
C SER A 34 -13.77 3.14 7.96
N GLN A 35 -13.52 4.35 7.45
CA GLN A 35 -13.67 4.67 6.04
C GLN A 35 -12.40 4.24 5.30
N VAL A 36 -12.54 3.59 4.14
CA VAL A 36 -11.39 3.08 3.39
C VAL A 36 -11.46 3.57 1.96
N LYS A 37 -10.48 4.37 1.54
CA LYS A 37 -10.22 4.68 0.13
C LYS A 37 -9.02 3.89 -0.35
N THR A 38 -8.98 3.55 -1.64
CA THR A 38 -7.97 2.64 -2.17
C THR A 38 -7.28 3.23 -3.40
N ILE A 39 -5.96 3.06 -3.45
CA ILE A 39 -5.14 3.29 -4.65
C ILE A 39 -4.62 1.93 -5.11
N LEU A 40 -4.83 1.60 -6.40
CA LEU A 40 -4.20 0.47 -7.06
C LEU A 40 -3.06 0.96 -7.94
N THR A 41 -1.87 0.38 -7.76
CA THR A 41 -0.80 0.58 -8.74
C THR A 41 -1.14 -0.13 -10.05
N LYS A 42 -0.50 0.26 -11.14
CA LYS A 42 -0.71 -0.39 -12.45
C LYS A 42 -0.55 -1.90 -12.34
N SER A 43 0.51 -2.37 -11.66
CA SER A 43 0.77 -3.80 -11.48
C SER A 43 -0.24 -4.48 -10.55
N ALA A 44 -0.83 -3.77 -9.60
CA ALA A 44 -1.82 -4.36 -8.70
C ALA A 44 -3.06 -4.85 -9.44
N LYS A 45 -3.42 -4.19 -10.55
CA LYS A 45 -4.58 -4.56 -11.38
C LYS A 45 -4.45 -5.91 -12.06
N GLU A 46 -3.24 -6.46 -12.16
CA GLU A 46 -2.99 -7.82 -12.64
C GLU A 46 -3.32 -8.90 -11.60
N PHE A 47 -3.45 -8.54 -10.33
CA PHE A 47 -3.70 -9.47 -9.21
C PHE A 47 -5.06 -9.31 -8.57
N VAL A 48 -5.57 -8.08 -8.49
CA VAL A 48 -6.92 -7.74 -8.00
C VAL A 48 -7.54 -6.72 -8.94
N THR A 49 -8.86 -6.83 -9.14
CA THR A 49 -9.54 -5.91 -10.04
C THR A 49 -10.05 -4.67 -9.32
N PRO A 50 -10.13 -3.51 -9.99
CA PRO A 50 -10.82 -2.34 -9.44
C PRO A 50 -12.23 -2.67 -8.97
N LEU A 51 -12.94 -3.54 -9.69
CA LEU A 51 -14.28 -3.97 -9.34
C LEU A 51 -14.33 -4.71 -8.00
N SER A 52 -13.43 -5.68 -7.75
CA SER A 52 -13.39 -6.39 -6.47
C SER A 52 -13.07 -5.47 -5.30
N VAL A 53 -12.15 -4.54 -5.51
CA VAL A 53 -11.75 -3.56 -4.49
C VAL A 53 -12.89 -2.57 -4.19
N SER A 54 -13.50 -1.97 -5.21
CA SER A 54 -14.61 -1.01 -5.04
C SER A 54 -15.85 -1.66 -4.43
N SER A 55 -16.15 -2.92 -4.78
CA SER A 55 -17.25 -3.66 -4.19
C SER A 55 -17.11 -3.85 -2.67
N LEU A 56 -15.89 -4.04 -2.18
CA LEU A 56 -15.61 -4.23 -0.75
C LEU A 56 -15.47 -2.91 0.00
N SER A 57 -14.77 -1.94 -0.58
CA SER A 57 -14.59 -0.62 0.03
C SER A 57 -15.84 0.24 -0.03
N GLN A 58 -16.74 -0.03 -1.00
CA GLN A 58 -17.90 0.80 -1.35
C GLN A 58 -17.50 2.23 -1.74
N GLU A 59 -16.31 2.36 -2.29
CA GLU A 59 -15.69 3.61 -2.72
C GLU A 59 -15.07 3.43 -4.10
N LYS A 60 -14.91 4.52 -4.82
CA LYS A 60 -14.14 4.58 -6.07
C LYS A 60 -12.71 4.14 -5.81
N VAL A 61 -12.12 3.43 -6.76
CA VAL A 61 -10.70 3.09 -6.80
C VAL A 61 -9.93 4.17 -7.54
N TYR A 62 -8.83 4.60 -6.98
CA TYR A 62 -7.92 5.57 -7.59
C TYR A 62 -6.71 4.84 -8.17
N ASP A 63 -6.31 5.15 -9.39
CA ASP A 63 -5.23 4.41 -10.06
C ASP A 63 -4.34 5.25 -10.97
N ASP A 64 -4.74 6.49 -11.31
CA ASP A 64 -4.00 7.37 -12.20
C ASP A 64 -3.95 8.80 -11.64
N ILE A 65 -2.78 9.45 -11.77
CA ILE A 65 -2.59 10.85 -11.40
C ILE A 65 -3.44 11.79 -12.29
N PHE A 66 -3.53 11.45 -13.57
CA PHE A 66 -4.10 12.33 -14.61
C PHE A 66 -5.47 11.87 -15.10
N SER A 67 -6.18 11.00 -14.37
CA SER A 67 -7.53 10.68 -14.78
C SER A 67 -8.44 11.90 -14.59
N ALA A 68 -9.20 12.24 -15.63
CA ALA A 68 -10.15 13.36 -15.60
C ALA A 68 -11.16 13.25 -14.45
N ASP A 69 -11.49 12.02 -14.07
CA ASP A 69 -12.37 11.73 -12.96
C ASP A 69 -11.74 12.03 -11.58
N ASN A 70 -10.41 11.89 -11.46
CA ASN A 70 -9.70 12.19 -10.21
C ASN A 70 -9.55 13.70 -9.98
N GLU A 71 -9.35 14.49 -11.02
CA GLU A 71 -9.25 15.96 -10.93
C GLU A 71 -10.56 16.58 -10.42
N ALA A 72 -11.70 15.97 -10.79
CA ALA A 72 -13.02 16.47 -10.39
C ALA A 72 -13.41 16.11 -8.95
N GLU A 73 -12.83 15.04 -8.38
CA GLU A 73 -13.22 14.52 -7.06
C GLU A 73 -12.13 14.63 -5.99
N MET A 74 -10.98 13.99 -6.23
CA MET A 74 -9.86 14.03 -5.27
C MET A 74 -8.52 13.84 -5.99
N ASP A 75 -7.65 14.81 -5.88
CA ASP A 75 -6.26 14.72 -6.32
C ASP A 75 -5.36 14.05 -5.24
N HIS A 76 -4.07 13.88 -5.55
CA HIS A 76 -3.09 13.30 -4.65
C HIS A 76 -2.96 14.08 -3.33
N ILE A 77 -3.15 15.40 -3.36
CA ILE A 77 -3.09 16.27 -2.17
C ILE A 77 -4.32 16.00 -1.29
N SER A 78 -5.50 15.99 -1.88
CA SER A 78 -6.75 15.75 -1.16
C SER A 78 -6.79 14.35 -0.55
N LEU A 79 -6.33 13.32 -1.27
CA LEU A 79 -6.21 11.95 -0.76
C LEU A 79 -5.24 11.88 0.42
N SER A 80 -4.07 12.51 0.32
CA SER A 80 -3.07 12.51 1.39
C SER A 80 -3.58 13.21 2.65
N ARG A 81 -4.39 14.26 2.51
CA ARG A 81 -4.98 15.02 3.63
C ARG A 81 -6.20 14.35 4.23
N TRP A 82 -7.02 13.69 3.40
CA TRP A 82 -8.20 12.95 3.84
C TRP A 82 -7.86 11.83 4.82
N ALA A 83 -6.76 11.14 4.61
CA ALA A 83 -6.35 10.01 5.43
C ALA A 83 -5.92 10.43 6.85
N ASP A 84 -6.31 9.66 7.85
CA ASP A 84 -5.71 9.70 9.20
C ASP A 84 -4.42 8.88 9.24
N ALA A 85 -4.36 7.80 8.45
CA ALA A 85 -3.18 6.96 8.25
C ALA A 85 -3.18 6.36 6.84
N ILE A 86 -2.00 6.01 6.36
CA ILE A 86 -1.82 5.35 5.08
C ILE A 86 -1.23 3.96 5.33
N LEU A 87 -1.83 2.94 4.72
CA LEU A 87 -1.33 1.57 4.72
C LEU A 87 -0.98 1.17 3.30
N VAL A 88 0.24 0.71 3.07
CA VAL A 88 0.66 0.11 1.79
C VAL A 88 0.78 -1.39 1.99
N ALA A 89 -0.18 -2.14 1.50
CA ALA A 89 -0.29 -3.57 1.72
C ALA A 89 -0.88 -4.28 0.48
N PRO A 90 -0.06 -5.06 -0.23
CA PRO A 90 1.38 -5.20 -0.07
C PRO A 90 2.16 -4.00 -0.61
N ILE A 91 3.38 -3.80 -0.11
CA ILE A 91 4.38 -2.97 -0.78
C ILE A 91 5.45 -3.85 -1.42
N THR A 92 5.79 -3.58 -2.68
CA THR A 92 6.82 -4.30 -3.44
C THR A 92 8.19 -3.66 -3.28
N ALA A 93 9.25 -4.39 -3.63
CA ALA A 93 10.61 -3.84 -3.68
C ALA A 93 10.71 -2.64 -4.62
N ASN A 94 9.99 -2.65 -5.75
CA ASN A 94 9.92 -1.54 -6.69
C ASN A 94 9.36 -0.27 -6.01
N THR A 95 8.24 -0.38 -5.33
CA THR A 95 7.61 0.78 -4.65
C THR A 95 8.46 1.25 -3.47
N ILE A 96 9.06 0.33 -2.71
CA ILE A 96 10.05 0.68 -1.66
C ILE A 96 11.18 1.53 -2.23
N SER A 97 11.76 1.12 -3.37
CA SER A 97 12.83 1.86 -4.05
C SER A 97 12.39 3.26 -4.50
N LYS A 98 11.21 3.36 -5.11
CA LYS A 98 10.64 4.64 -5.54
C LYS A 98 10.48 5.62 -4.37
N VAL A 99 9.85 5.16 -3.30
CA VAL A 99 9.59 6.01 -2.12
C VAL A 99 10.89 6.39 -1.42
N ALA A 100 11.85 5.48 -1.30
CA ALA A 100 13.15 5.75 -0.71
C ALA A 100 13.97 6.78 -1.50
N SER A 101 13.75 6.90 -2.79
CA SER A 101 14.42 7.89 -3.66
C SER A 101 13.60 9.17 -3.88
N GLY A 102 12.41 9.29 -3.29
CA GLY A 102 11.54 10.46 -3.47
C GLY A 102 10.92 10.56 -4.87
N ASN A 103 10.77 9.42 -5.55
CA ASN A 103 10.13 9.36 -6.86
C ASN A 103 8.62 9.57 -6.74
N ALA A 104 8.03 10.37 -7.61
CA ALA A 104 6.61 10.72 -7.65
C ALA A 104 6.03 10.56 -9.06
N GLU A 105 6.33 9.46 -9.74
CA GLU A 105 5.91 9.22 -11.13
C GLU A 105 4.51 8.61 -11.25
N ASP A 106 3.98 8.00 -10.19
CA ASP A 106 2.64 7.43 -10.16
C ASP A 106 1.83 7.99 -8.97
N LEU A 107 0.53 7.72 -8.94
CA LEU A 107 -0.35 8.23 -7.89
C LEU A 107 0.08 7.75 -6.51
N ALA A 108 0.45 6.49 -6.37
CA ALA A 108 0.87 5.91 -5.10
C ALA A 108 2.11 6.61 -4.53
N SER A 109 3.18 6.71 -5.31
CA SER A 109 4.42 7.36 -4.88
C SER A 109 4.23 8.86 -4.64
N THR A 110 3.39 9.53 -5.45
CA THR A 110 3.10 10.95 -5.28
C THR A 110 2.33 11.22 -3.98
N VAL A 111 1.31 10.43 -3.66
CA VAL A 111 0.56 10.55 -2.40
C VAL A 111 1.45 10.30 -1.20
N LEU A 112 2.32 9.28 -1.26
CA LEU A 112 3.25 8.98 -0.17
C LEU A 112 4.25 10.12 0.07
N LEU A 113 4.76 10.73 -0.99
CA LEU A 113 5.66 11.89 -0.90
C LEU A 113 4.93 13.15 -0.36
N ALA A 114 3.67 13.34 -0.75
CA ALA A 114 2.87 14.51 -0.35
C ALA A 114 2.28 14.40 1.06
N SER A 115 2.36 13.24 1.71
CA SER A 115 1.70 12.99 2.98
C SER A 115 2.59 13.32 4.19
N ASN A 116 1.97 13.91 5.21
CA ASN A 116 2.55 14.07 6.55
C ASN A 116 1.92 13.11 7.58
N LYS A 117 1.15 12.14 7.12
CA LYS A 117 0.47 11.17 7.99
C LYS A 117 1.40 10.00 8.35
N GLN A 118 1.03 9.24 9.37
CA GLN A 118 1.73 8.00 9.65
C GLN A 118 1.50 7.00 8.51
N ILE A 119 2.58 6.45 8.00
CA ILE A 119 2.57 5.48 6.90
C ILE A 119 3.07 4.13 7.42
N PHE A 120 2.27 3.10 7.14
CA PHE A 120 2.57 1.71 7.45
C PHE A 120 2.82 0.94 6.16
N LEU A 121 3.88 0.15 6.14
CA LEU A 121 4.31 -0.62 4.97
C LEU A 121 4.30 -2.12 5.32
N ALA A 122 3.56 -2.92 4.57
CA ALA A 122 3.53 -4.37 4.68
C ALA A 122 4.25 -4.99 3.47
N PRO A 123 5.56 -5.30 3.58
CA PRO A 123 6.34 -5.81 2.46
C PRO A 123 5.93 -7.21 2.03
N ALA A 124 5.98 -7.44 0.71
CA ALA A 124 5.83 -8.76 0.10
C ALA A 124 6.73 -8.88 -1.12
N MET A 125 7.67 -9.82 -1.07
CA MET A 125 8.61 -10.13 -2.14
C MET A 125 9.28 -11.48 -1.89
N ASN A 126 9.92 -12.05 -2.90
CA ASN A 126 10.69 -13.26 -2.66
C ASN A 126 11.92 -13.00 -1.78
N VAL A 127 12.49 -14.07 -1.22
CA VAL A 127 13.59 -14.02 -0.25
C VAL A 127 14.80 -13.26 -0.81
N ARG A 128 15.16 -13.51 -2.07
CA ARG A 128 16.34 -12.89 -2.71
C ARG A 128 16.17 -11.38 -2.86
N MET A 129 14.96 -10.94 -3.22
CA MET A 129 14.66 -9.50 -3.29
C MET A 129 14.70 -8.86 -1.90
N TRP A 130 14.18 -9.55 -0.89
CA TRP A 130 14.19 -9.07 0.49
C TRP A 130 15.63 -8.96 1.04
N GLU A 131 16.47 -9.95 0.77
CA GLU A 131 17.87 -9.99 1.22
C GLU A 131 18.79 -9.08 0.41
N HIS A 132 18.34 -8.59 -0.75
CA HIS A 132 19.17 -7.77 -1.62
C HIS A 132 19.67 -6.52 -0.90
N PRO A 133 20.97 -6.16 -0.99
CA PRO A 133 21.55 -5.00 -0.30
C PRO A 133 20.76 -3.71 -0.56
N SER A 134 20.37 -3.45 -1.79
CA SER A 134 19.57 -2.28 -2.18
C SER A 134 18.23 -2.24 -1.41
N THR A 135 17.54 -3.38 -1.27
CA THR A 135 16.29 -3.45 -0.51
C THR A 135 16.54 -3.15 0.96
N LYS A 136 17.58 -3.71 1.56
CA LYS A 136 17.94 -3.46 2.97
C LYS A 136 18.27 -2.00 3.22
N GLU A 137 19.05 -1.37 2.33
CA GLU A 137 19.37 0.07 2.42
C GLU A 137 18.11 0.93 2.33
N ASN A 138 17.22 0.64 1.37
CA ASN A 138 15.98 1.37 1.20
C ASN A 138 15.06 1.25 2.43
N ILE A 139 14.98 0.06 3.04
CA ILE A 139 14.21 -0.17 4.27
C ILE A 139 14.76 0.67 5.43
N ILE A 140 16.07 0.69 5.62
CA ILE A 140 16.71 1.52 6.65
C ILE A 140 16.38 2.99 6.41
N LYS A 141 16.49 3.45 5.17
CA LYS A 141 16.20 4.82 4.78
C LYS A 141 14.74 5.20 5.07
N LEU A 142 13.79 4.33 4.72
CA LEU A 142 12.38 4.56 4.99
C LEU A 142 12.06 4.57 6.49
N LYS A 143 12.68 3.70 7.27
CA LYS A 143 12.56 3.74 8.74
C LYS A 143 13.05 5.07 9.32
N ASN A 144 14.16 5.59 8.79
CA ASN A 144 14.68 6.91 9.18
C ASN A 144 13.75 8.06 8.78
N PHE A 145 12.97 7.91 7.72
CA PHE A 145 11.93 8.86 7.34
C PHE A 145 10.67 8.76 8.22
N GLY A 146 10.59 7.79 9.13
CA GLY A 146 9.47 7.61 10.05
C GLY A 146 8.41 6.61 9.57
N TYR A 147 8.62 5.91 8.46
CA TYR A 147 7.72 4.85 8.01
C TYR A 147 7.75 3.65 8.97
N LYS A 148 6.61 3.04 9.23
CA LYS A 148 6.47 1.86 10.07
C LYS A 148 6.32 0.62 9.22
N PHE A 149 7.03 -0.45 9.56
CA PHE A 149 6.97 -1.72 8.86
C PHE A 149 6.12 -2.73 9.66
N ILE A 150 5.25 -3.45 8.95
CA ILE A 150 4.45 -4.56 9.44
C ILE A 150 4.98 -5.82 8.73
N GLY A 151 5.66 -6.69 9.45
CA GLY A 151 6.41 -7.79 8.84
C GLY A 151 7.65 -7.32 8.06
N PRO A 152 8.09 -8.10 7.06
CA PRO A 152 7.48 -9.35 6.59
C PRO A 152 7.66 -10.51 7.58
N GLU A 153 6.91 -11.58 7.37
CA GLU A 153 7.04 -12.82 8.11
C GLU A 153 7.94 -13.82 7.36
N ILE A 154 8.38 -14.84 8.10
CA ILE A 154 9.09 -16.01 7.56
C ILE A 154 8.05 -17.07 7.18
N GLY A 155 8.18 -17.68 6.01
CA GLY A 155 7.30 -18.76 5.59
C GLY A 155 7.47 -19.15 4.13
N ASP A 156 6.58 -20.04 3.68
CA ASP A 156 6.53 -20.47 2.30
C ASP A 156 6.06 -19.34 1.38
N MET A 157 6.77 -19.17 0.28
CA MET A 157 6.45 -18.21 -0.78
C MET A 157 5.71 -18.89 -1.92
N ALA A 158 4.94 -18.13 -2.69
CA ALA A 158 4.27 -18.62 -3.88
C ALA A 158 5.23 -19.17 -4.96
N CYS A 159 6.48 -18.73 -4.96
CA CYS A 159 7.54 -19.24 -5.85
C CYS A 159 8.19 -20.55 -5.36
N GLY A 160 7.75 -21.11 -4.22
CA GLY A 160 8.31 -22.33 -3.64
C GLY A 160 9.56 -22.12 -2.78
N GLU A 161 10.00 -20.90 -2.58
CA GLU A 161 11.07 -20.57 -1.62
C GLU A 161 10.52 -20.46 -0.20
N TYR A 162 11.39 -20.72 0.79
CA TYR A 162 11.08 -20.52 2.21
C TYR A 162 12.03 -19.48 2.80
N GLY A 163 11.51 -18.51 3.52
CA GLY A 163 12.29 -17.48 4.19
C GLY A 163 11.51 -16.21 4.51
N GLU A 164 12.23 -15.15 4.81
CA GLU A 164 11.65 -13.83 5.08
C GLU A 164 11.24 -13.13 3.78
N GLY A 165 10.09 -12.47 3.78
CA GLY A 165 9.55 -11.76 2.62
C GLY A 165 8.04 -11.95 2.43
N LYS A 166 7.43 -12.86 3.20
CA LYS A 166 6.00 -13.13 3.18
C LYS A 166 5.24 -11.99 3.86
N MET A 167 4.22 -11.47 3.20
CA MET A 167 3.33 -10.46 3.78
C MET A 167 2.65 -11.01 5.04
N SER A 168 2.69 -10.27 6.10
CA SER A 168 1.98 -10.53 7.37
C SER A 168 0.47 -10.61 7.20
#